data_963aad1f65447ad3cd0f8d750dd22bb9
#
_entry.id   963aad1f65447ad3cd0f8d750dd22bb9
#
_cell.length_a   1.000
_cell.length_b   1.000
_cell.length_c   1.000
_cell.angle_alpha   90.00
_cell.angle_beta   90.00
_cell.angle_gamma   90.00
#
_symmetry.space_group_name_H-M   'P 1'
#
loop_
_entity.id
_entity.type
_entity.pdbx_description
1 polymer ?
#
loop_
_entity_poly.entity_id
_entity_poly.type
_entity_poly.pdbx_seq_one_letter_code
_entity_poly.pdbx_strand_id
1 'polypeptide(L)'
;MTQSPQTNAKGFSKAFWVSNTVELFERMAYYAVFIVLTIYLSSILGFNDFEASMISGLFSGGLYLLPIFTGAYADKIGFRKSMIIAFSLLSAGYLGLGVLPTLLEAAGLVEYGEVTRFSGLTDSSERWMIVPVLFVIMLGGSFIKSVISASVAKETTE
;
A
#
# COMPACT_ATOMS: atom_id res chain seq x y z
N MET A 1 -4.91 55.91 -8.86
CA MET A 1 -3.80 54.98 -9.10
C MET A 1 -3.96 53.82 -8.11
N THR A 2 -4.63 52.78 -8.54
CA THR A 2 -4.88 51.57 -7.75
C THR A 2 -3.67 50.63 -7.91
N GLN A 3 -2.88 50.50 -6.87
CA GLN A 3 -1.82 49.48 -6.81
C GLN A 3 -2.49 48.12 -6.75
N SER A 4 -2.33 47.33 -7.79
CA SER A 4 -2.65 45.90 -7.75
C SER A 4 -1.73 45.22 -6.74
N PRO A 5 -2.24 44.34 -5.87
CA PRO A 5 -1.41 43.57 -4.94
C PRO A 5 -0.51 42.66 -5.76
N GLN A 6 0.80 42.89 -5.67
CA GLN A 6 1.80 41.97 -6.18
C GLN A 6 1.72 40.68 -5.33
N THR A 7 1.04 39.68 -5.82
CA THR A 7 1.16 38.33 -5.30
C THR A 7 2.58 37.86 -5.58
N ASN A 8 3.46 37.98 -4.57
CA ASN A 8 4.73 37.29 -4.55
C ASN A 8 4.39 35.77 -4.53
N ALA A 9 4.44 35.15 -5.69
CA ALA A 9 4.37 33.72 -5.82
C ALA A 9 5.65 33.14 -5.16
N LYS A 10 5.60 32.95 -3.84
CA LYS A 10 6.58 32.13 -3.13
C LYS A 10 6.51 30.74 -3.74
N GLY A 11 7.60 30.29 -4.34
CA GLY A 11 7.70 28.93 -4.84
C GLY A 11 7.44 27.92 -3.72
N PHE A 12 6.89 26.75 -4.07
CA PHE A 12 6.61 25.69 -3.11
C PHE A 12 7.84 25.30 -2.30
N SER A 13 7.64 24.98 -1.03
CA SER A 13 8.72 24.61 -0.11
C SER A 13 9.42 23.30 -0.51
N LYS A 14 10.62 23.08 0.01
CA LYS A 14 11.31 21.79 -0.17
C LYS A 14 10.49 20.62 0.38
N ALA A 15 9.75 20.83 1.47
CA ALA A 15 8.88 19.84 2.07
C ALA A 15 7.77 19.40 1.12
N PHE A 16 7.16 20.35 0.40
CA PHE A 16 6.17 20.07 -0.64
C PHE A 16 6.73 19.13 -1.73
N TRP A 17 7.90 19.44 -2.27
CA TRP A 17 8.51 18.62 -3.32
C TRP A 17 8.90 17.24 -2.84
N VAL A 18 9.44 17.12 -1.61
CA VAL A 18 9.76 15.82 -1.00
C VAL A 18 8.50 14.98 -0.80
N SER A 19 7.42 15.57 -0.27
CA SER A 19 6.16 14.88 -0.05
C SER A 19 5.56 14.35 -1.35
N ASN A 20 5.52 15.17 -2.40
CA ASN A 20 5.02 14.76 -3.71
C ASN A 20 5.89 13.66 -4.35
N THR A 21 7.22 13.73 -4.17
CA THR A 21 8.13 12.68 -4.67
C THR A 21 7.87 11.35 -3.95
N VAL A 22 7.71 11.38 -2.64
CA VAL A 22 7.37 10.18 -1.84
C VAL A 22 6.03 9.59 -2.30
N GLU A 23 5.02 10.43 -2.51
CA GLU A 23 3.72 9.98 -3.01
C GLU A 23 3.83 9.35 -4.40
N LEU A 24 4.63 9.94 -5.30
CA LEU A 24 4.85 9.38 -6.63
C LEU A 24 5.42 7.96 -6.55
N PHE A 25 6.47 7.74 -5.77
CA PHE A 25 7.09 6.42 -5.62
C PHE A 25 6.15 5.42 -4.92
N GLU A 26 5.39 5.85 -3.92
CA GLU A 26 4.37 5.00 -3.28
C GLU A 26 3.31 4.58 -4.29
N ARG A 27 2.81 5.52 -5.11
CA ARG A 27 1.84 5.23 -6.17
C ARG A 27 2.38 4.27 -7.21
N MET A 28 3.61 4.46 -7.65
CA MET A 28 4.26 3.55 -8.59
C MET A 28 4.34 2.13 -8.03
N ALA A 29 4.78 1.97 -6.78
CA ALA A 29 4.84 0.67 -6.12
C ALA A 29 3.45 0.04 -5.97
N TYR A 30 2.47 0.83 -5.54
CA TYR A 30 1.09 0.36 -5.41
C TYR A 30 0.52 -0.15 -6.74
N TYR A 31 0.61 0.63 -7.82
CA TYR A 31 0.07 0.23 -9.11
C TYR A 31 0.82 -0.97 -9.70
N ALA A 32 2.12 -1.04 -9.52
CA ALA A 32 2.91 -2.19 -9.96
C ALA A 32 2.43 -3.48 -9.29
N VAL A 33 2.20 -3.46 -7.98
CA VAL A 33 1.67 -4.61 -7.25
C VAL A 33 0.21 -4.88 -7.63
N PHE A 34 -0.62 -3.84 -7.71
CA PHE A 34 -2.06 -3.99 -7.97
C PHE A 34 -2.36 -4.63 -9.32
N ILE A 35 -1.60 -4.24 -10.37
CA ILE A 35 -1.76 -4.82 -11.72
C ILE A 35 -1.52 -6.32 -11.71
N VAL A 36 -0.52 -6.79 -10.96
CA VAL A 36 -0.17 -8.21 -10.91
C VAL A 36 -0.87 -8.97 -9.77
N LEU A 37 -1.52 -8.27 -8.86
CA LEU A 37 -2.10 -8.88 -7.64
C LEU A 37 -3.13 -9.96 -7.97
N THR A 38 -4.05 -9.68 -8.88
CA THR A 38 -5.09 -10.65 -9.26
C THR A 38 -4.48 -11.90 -9.88
N ILE A 39 -3.47 -11.73 -10.76
CA ILE A 39 -2.74 -12.85 -11.38
C ILE A 39 -1.95 -13.61 -10.29
N TYR A 40 -1.31 -12.90 -9.37
CA TYR A 40 -0.59 -13.50 -8.26
C TYR A 40 -1.52 -14.35 -7.38
N LEU A 41 -2.70 -13.85 -7.05
CA LEU A 41 -3.68 -14.57 -6.25
C LEU A 41 -4.21 -15.81 -6.98
N SER A 42 -4.54 -15.71 -8.26
CA SER A 42 -5.11 -16.82 -9.02
C SER A 42 -4.04 -17.82 -9.47
N SER A 43 -2.92 -17.36 -10.04
CA SER A 43 -1.91 -18.24 -10.67
C SER A 43 -0.87 -18.76 -9.68
N ILE A 44 -0.56 -17.99 -8.62
CA ILE A 44 0.45 -18.37 -7.62
C ILE A 44 -0.18 -18.94 -6.35
N LEU A 45 -1.23 -18.34 -5.82
CA LEU A 45 -1.88 -18.79 -4.58
C LEU A 45 -3.12 -19.68 -4.81
N GLY A 46 -3.49 -19.95 -6.06
CA GLY A 46 -4.56 -20.89 -6.40
C GLY A 46 -5.97 -20.45 -6.00
N PHE A 47 -6.20 -19.14 -5.80
CA PHE A 47 -7.55 -18.62 -5.63
C PHE A 47 -8.32 -18.68 -6.95
N ASN A 48 -9.62 -18.93 -6.88
CA ASN A 48 -10.45 -18.80 -8.07
C ASN A 48 -10.59 -17.32 -8.48
N ASP A 49 -11.02 -17.05 -9.71
CA ASP A 49 -11.09 -15.69 -10.25
C ASP A 49 -12.03 -14.77 -9.45
N PHE A 50 -13.11 -15.33 -8.88
CA PHE A 50 -14.03 -14.58 -8.04
C PHE A 50 -13.38 -14.18 -6.71
N GLU A 51 -12.71 -15.11 -6.04
CA GLU A 51 -11.99 -14.86 -4.78
C GLU A 51 -10.85 -13.86 -5.00
N ALA A 52 -10.04 -14.05 -6.05
CA ALA A 52 -8.95 -13.14 -6.40
C ALA A 52 -9.45 -11.72 -6.67
N SER A 53 -10.56 -11.58 -7.39
CA SER A 53 -11.19 -10.29 -7.67
C SER A 53 -11.76 -9.65 -6.40
N MET A 54 -12.38 -10.44 -5.53
CA MET A 54 -12.92 -9.96 -4.26
C MET A 54 -11.81 -9.47 -3.32
N ILE A 55 -10.72 -10.24 -3.18
CA ILE A 55 -9.56 -9.85 -2.36
C ILE A 55 -8.91 -8.57 -2.91
N SER A 56 -8.71 -8.48 -4.23
CA SER A 56 -8.16 -7.30 -4.88
C SER A 56 -9.05 -6.07 -4.72
N GLY A 57 -10.37 -6.25 -4.83
CA GLY A 57 -11.36 -5.20 -4.60
C GLY A 57 -11.37 -4.71 -3.15
N LEU A 58 -11.33 -5.61 -2.17
CA LEU A 58 -11.24 -5.27 -0.76
C LEU A 58 -9.91 -4.57 -0.42
N PHE A 59 -8.80 -5.03 -1.01
CA PHE A 59 -7.51 -4.39 -0.87
C PHE A 59 -7.55 -2.95 -1.40
N SER A 60 -8.08 -2.74 -2.59
CA SER A 60 -8.23 -1.40 -3.17
C SER A 60 -9.16 -0.52 -2.35
N GLY A 61 -10.35 -1.02 -1.98
CA GLY A 61 -11.32 -0.30 -1.16
C GLY A 61 -10.77 0.07 0.22
N GLY A 62 -10.03 -0.84 0.85
CA GLY A 62 -9.38 -0.60 2.14
C GLY A 62 -8.39 0.56 2.10
N LEU A 63 -7.62 0.70 1.02
CA LEU A 63 -6.69 1.82 0.81
C LEU A 63 -7.36 3.19 0.71
N TYR A 64 -8.67 3.25 0.44
CA TYR A 64 -9.44 4.50 0.44
C TYR A 64 -10.19 4.73 1.76
N LEU A 65 -10.59 3.66 2.46
CA LEU A 65 -11.32 3.77 3.72
C LEU A 65 -10.40 3.95 4.93
N LEU A 66 -9.29 3.20 4.98
CA LEU A 66 -8.36 3.23 6.11
C LEU A 66 -7.73 4.60 6.40
N PRO A 67 -7.45 5.49 5.41
CA PRO A 67 -6.92 6.82 5.67
C PRO A 67 -7.76 7.66 6.63
N ILE A 68 -9.06 7.42 6.72
CA ILE A 68 -9.94 8.11 7.68
C ILE A 68 -9.50 7.82 9.12
N PHE A 69 -9.18 6.57 9.42
CA PHE A 69 -8.75 6.13 10.76
C PHE A 69 -7.27 6.41 11.01
N THR A 70 -6.42 6.09 10.02
CA THR A 70 -4.98 6.29 10.13
C THR A 70 -4.61 7.77 10.16
N GLY A 71 -5.39 8.64 9.50
CA GLY A 71 -5.23 10.10 9.57
C GLY A 71 -5.43 10.63 10.98
N ALA A 72 -6.55 10.28 11.61
CA ALA A 72 -6.83 10.68 12.99
C ALA A 72 -5.74 10.19 13.98
N TYR A 73 -5.14 9.03 13.72
CA TYR A 73 -4.04 8.52 14.52
C TYR A 73 -2.72 9.22 14.21
N ALA A 74 -2.45 9.47 12.93
CA ALA A 74 -1.24 10.17 12.47
C ALA A 74 -1.14 11.60 13.06
N ASP A 75 -2.27 12.29 13.20
CA ASP A 75 -2.32 13.62 13.80
C ASP A 75 -1.90 13.60 15.28
N LYS A 76 -2.16 12.50 15.99
CA LYS A 76 -1.77 12.34 17.40
C LYS A 76 -0.28 12.04 17.58
N ILE A 77 0.31 11.21 16.71
CA ILE A 77 1.71 10.78 16.86
C ILE A 77 2.70 11.69 16.14
N GLY A 78 2.20 12.53 15.24
CA GLY A 78 2.96 13.50 14.47
C GLY A 78 3.60 12.95 13.18
N PHE A 79 3.93 13.85 12.27
CA PHE A 79 4.37 13.57 10.91
C PHE A 79 5.53 12.56 10.82
N ARG A 80 6.63 12.83 11.55
CA ARG A 80 7.85 12.02 11.45
C ARG A 80 7.64 10.56 11.87
N LYS A 81 6.92 10.35 12.98
CA LYS A 81 6.65 9.01 13.49
C LYS A 81 5.70 8.25 12.57
N SER A 82 4.67 8.93 12.04
CA SER A 82 3.74 8.36 11.09
C SER A 82 4.42 7.89 9.80
N MET A 83 5.38 8.66 9.28
CA MET A 83 6.15 8.27 8.10
C MET A 83 7.03 7.04 8.36
N ILE A 84 7.70 6.98 9.52
CA ILE A 84 8.53 5.81 9.90
C ILE A 84 7.63 4.56 9.99
N ILE A 85 6.48 4.66 10.63
CA ILE A 85 5.51 3.55 10.74
C ILE A 85 5.04 3.13 9.35
N ALA A 86 4.67 4.08 8.51
CA ALA A 86 4.20 3.81 7.15
C ALA A 86 5.23 3.04 6.32
N PHE A 87 6.47 3.52 6.28
CA PHE A 87 7.53 2.84 5.53
C PHE A 87 7.89 1.48 6.11
N SER A 88 7.89 1.34 7.44
CA SER A 88 8.13 0.04 8.09
C SER A 88 7.05 -0.97 7.73
N LEU A 89 5.77 -0.56 7.75
CA LEU A 89 4.65 -1.41 7.38
C LEU A 89 4.70 -1.80 5.89
N LEU A 90 4.97 -0.84 5.01
CA LEU A 90 5.09 -1.13 3.57
C LEU A 90 6.25 -2.07 3.28
N SER A 91 7.41 -1.83 3.88
CA SER A 91 8.57 -2.71 3.72
C SER A 91 8.28 -4.13 4.21
N ALA A 92 7.68 -4.27 5.39
CA ALA A 92 7.29 -5.57 5.92
C ALA A 92 6.23 -6.26 5.06
N GLY A 93 5.23 -5.51 4.58
CA GLY A 93 4.17 -6.03 3.73
C GLY A 93 4.68 -6.49 2.36
N TYR A 94 5.48 -5.69 1.68
CA TYR A 94 6.04 -6.08 0.38
C TYR A 94 7.07 -7.21 0.49
N LEU A 95 7.89 -7.24 1.54
CA LEU A 95 8.75 -8.39 1.83
C LEU A 95 7.91 -9.64 2.11
N GLY A 96 6.86 -9.52 2.90
CA GLY A 96 5.92 -10.61 3.17
C GLY A 96 5.29 -11.14 1.88
N LEU A 97 4.85 -10.26 0.97
CA LEU A 97 4.28 -10.64 -0.31
C LEU A 97 5.28 -11.43 -1.17
N GLY A 98 6.55 -10.98 -1.21
CA GLY A 98 7.59 -11.66 -1.99
C GLY A 98 8.08 -12.97 -1.39
N VAL A 99 8.11 -13.08 -0.06
CA VAL A 99 8.64 -14.25 0.65
C VAL A 99 7.56 -15.32 0.91
N LEU A 100 6.28 -14.92 0.91
CA LEU A 100 5.17 -15.83 1.24
C LEU A 100 5.17 -17.11 0.39
N PRO A 101 5.31 -17.09 -0.94
CA PRO A 101 5.36 -18.32 -1.74
C PRO A 101 6.49 -19.25 -1.32
N THR A 102 7.69 -18.69 -1.11
CA THR A 102 8.87 -19.47 -0.68
C THR A 102 8.68 -20.09 0.70
N LEU A 103 8.01 -19.38 1.62
CA LEU A 103 7.69 -19.92 2.94
C LEU A 103 6.69 -21.06 2.86
N LEU A 104 5.68 -20.95 2.00
CA LEU A 104 4.69 -22.00 1.77
C LEU A 104 5.33 -23.25 1.16
N GLU A 105 6.27 -23.07 0.21
CA GLU A 105 7.05 -24.15 -0.37
C GLU A 105 7.95 -24.83 0.67
N ALA A 106 8.70 -24.06 1.45
CA ALA A 106 9.56 -24.56 2.50
C ALA A 106 8.79 -25.31 3.62
N ALA A 107 7.53 -24.94 3.83
CA ALA A 107 6.63 -25.63 4.75
C ALA A 107 6.02 -26.90 4.15
N GLY A 108 6.33 -27.24 2.88
CA GLY A 108 5.77 -28.40 2.18
C GLY A 108 4.29 -28.29 1.84
N LEU A 109 3.73 -27.07 1.87
CA LEU A 109 2.33 -26.80 1.58
C LEU A 109 2.07 -26.60 0.08
N VAL A 110 3.14 -26.37 -0.68
CA VAL A 110 3.12 -26.04 -2.12
C VAL A 110 4.31 -26.67 -2.80
N GLU A 111 4.11 -27.28 -3.96
CA GLU A 111 5.20 -27.68 -4.86
C GLU A 111 5.20 -26.75 -6.09
N TYR A 112 6.30 -26.08 -6.34
CA TYR A 112 6.53 -25.34 -7.58
C TYR A 112 6.89 -26.34 -8.70
N GLY A 113 5.90 -26.78 -9.45
CA GLY A 113 6.08 -27.60 -10.66
C GLY A 113 6.09 -26.74 -11.91
N GLU A 114 6.44 -27.34 -13.06
CA GLU A 114 6.75 -26.75 -14.36
C GLU A 114 5.77 -25.72 -14.95
N VAL A 115 4.59 -25.57 -14.45
CA VAL A 115 3.67 -24.43 -14.63
C VAL A 115 2.87 -24.37 -13.36
N THR A 116 3.24 -23.48 -12.46
CA THR A 116 2.47 -22.97 -11.33
C THR A 116 1.09 -23.65 -11.11
N ARG A 117 1.08 -24.95 -10.93
CA ARG A 117 -0.07 -25.65 -10.40
C ARG A 117 0.19 -25.81 -8.92
N PHE A 118 -0.39 -24.93 -8.14
CA PHE A 118 -0.59 -25.17 -6.73
C PHE A 118 -1.56 -26.34 -6.56
N SER A 119 -1.09 -27.55 -6.79
CA SER A 119 -1.92 -28.76 -6.70
C SER A 119 -2.19 -29.19 -5.27
N GLY A 120 -2.28 -28.27 -4.34
CA GLY A 120 -2.59 -28.55 -2.94
C GLY A 120 -3.32 -27.45 -2.22
N LEU A 121 -3.36 -26.23 -2.77
CA LEU A 121 -3.93 -25.07 -2.09
C LEU A 121 -5.41 -24.81 -2.41
N THR A 122 -6.00 -25.52 -3.36
CA THR A 122 -7.40 -25.30 -3.77
C THR A 122 -8.40 -25.46 -2.63
N ASP A 123 -8.05 -26.19 -1.56
CA ASP A 123 -8.90 -26.39 -0.39
C ASP A 123 -8.22 -26.08 0.95
N SER A 124 -6.95 -25.60 0.95
CA SER A 124 -6.25 -25.35 2.20
C SER A 124 -6.45 -23.94 2.73
N SER A 125 -6.60 -23.82 4.03
CA SER A 125 -6.74 -22.52 4.71
C SER A 125 -5.45 -21.69 4.69
N GLU A 126 -4.32 -22.28 4.32
CA GLU A 126 -3.00 -21.66 4.33
C GLU A 126 -2.87 -20.52 3.30
N ARG A 127 -3.57 -20.63 2.16
CA ARG A 127 -3.61 -19.56 1.15
C ARG A 127 -4.11 -18.22 1.70
N TRP A 128 -4.96 -18.26 2.75
CA TRP A 128 -5.48 -17.07 3.39
C TRP A 128 -4.45 -16.29 4.20
N MET A 129 -3.23 -16.83 4.37
CA MET A 129 -2.11 -16.09 4.98
C MET A 129 -1.71 -14.84 4.19
N ILE A 130 -2.14 -14.72 2.93
CA ILE A 130 -1.96 -13.49 2.14
C ILE A 130 -2.76 -12.31 2.70
N VAL A 131 -3.93 -12.56 3.31
CA VAL A 131 -4.83 -11.49 3.78
C VAL A 131 -4.16 -10.59 4.83
N PRO A 132 -3.53 -11.10 5.90
CA PRO A 132 -2.80 -10.25 6.84
C PRO A 132 -1.63 -9.50 6.18
N VAL A 133 -0.96 -10.08 5.19
CA VAL A 133 0.13 -9.41 4.45
C VAL A 133 -0.43 -8.22 3.67
N LEU A 134 -1.52 -8.41 2.94
CA LEU A 134 -2.20 -7.32 2.22
C LEU A 134 -2.73 -6.25 3.18
N PHE A 135 -3.23 -6.65 4.35
CA PHE A 135 -3.69 -5.72 5.37
C PHE A 135 -2.57 -4.82 5.90
N VAL A 136 -1.37 -5.38 6.11
CA VAL A 136 -0.18 -4.60 6.50
C VAL A 136 0.19 -3.57 5.43
N ILE A 137 0.13 -3.95 4.14
CA ILE A 137 0.37 -3.01 3.02
C ILE A 137 -0.70 -1.92 3.00
N MET A 138 -1.98 -2.27 3.18
CA MET A 138 -3.07 -1.30 3.25
C MET A 138 -2.88 -0.29 4.38
N LEU A 139 -2.49 -0.74 5.55
CA LEU A 139 -2.19 0.15 6.69
C LEU A 139 -1.04 1.11 6.35
N GLY A 140 0.06 0.59 5.85
CA GLY A 140 1.22 1.41 5.47
C GLY A 140 0.87 2.47 4.43
N GLY A 141 0.20 2.10 3.35
CA GLY A 141 -0.23 3.02 2.30
C GLY A 141 -1.25 4.05 2.78
N SER A 142 -2.15 3.67 3.70
CA SER A 142 -3.12 4.59 4.27
C SER A 142 -2.47 5.66 5.17
N PHE A 143 -1.43 5.30 5.94
CA PHE A 143 -0.64 6.27 6.71
C PHE A 143 0.06 7.28 5.78
N ILE A 144 0.69 6.84 4.70
CA ILE A 144 1.34 7.73 3.74
C ILE A 144 0.32 8.71 3.15
N LYS A 145 -0.81 8.23 2.66
CA LYS A 145 -1.87 9.08 2.11
C LYS A 145 -2.30 10.17 3.08
N SER A 146 -2.59 9.80 4.32
CA SER A 146 -3.06 10.73 5.34
C SER A 146 -2.02 11.79 5.67
N VAL A 147 -0.76 11.38 5.84
CA VAL A 147 0.34 12.28 6.23
C VAL A 147 0.70 13.24 5.11
N ILE A 148 0.75 12.78 3.85
CA ILE A 148 1.06 13.62 2.70
C ILE A 148 -0.06 14.64 2.47
N SER A 149 -1.32 14.21 2.49
CA SER A 149 -2.47 15.11 2.34
C SER A 149 -2.47 16.22 3.40
N ALA A 150 -2.17 15.89 4.66
CA ALA A 150 -2.06 16.86 5.74
C ALA A 150 -0.87 17.82 5.55
N SER A 151 0.26 17.33 5.03
CA SER A 151 1.45 18.16 4.74
C SER A 151 1.17 19.16 3.64
N VAL A 152 0.59 18.72 2.52
CA VAL A 152 0.24 19.57 1.39
C VAL A 152 -0.80 20.63 1.80
N ALA A 153 -1.81 20.25 2.58
CA ALA A 153 -2.83 21.16 3.08
C ALA A 153 -2.24 22.30 3.94
N LYS A 154 -1.25 22.02 4.77
CA LYS A 154 -0.57 23.05 5.58
C LYS A 154 0.20 24.05 4.72
N GLU A 155 0.89 23.59 3.68
CA GLU A 155 1.66 24.45 2.79
C GLU A 155 0.78 25.37 1.91
N THR A 156 -0.46 24.98 1.64
CA THR A 156 -1.38 25.78 0.82
C THR A 156 -2.16 26.82 1.63
N THR A 157 -2.12 26.74 2.96
CA THR A 157 -2.82 27.67 3.87
C THR A 157 -1.92 28.78 4.44
N GLU A 158 -0.61 28.70 4.25
CA GLU A 158 0.38 29.75 4.60
C GLU A 158 0.79 30.56 3.35
#